data_691e84133b8cf5b4eb7e3e727e36018e
#
_entry.id   691e84133b8cf5b4eb7e3e727e36018e
#
_cell.length_a   1.000
_cell.length_b   1.000
_cell.length_c   1.000
_cell.angle_alpha   90.00
_cell.angle_beta   90.00
_cell.angle_gamma   90.00
#
_symmetry.space_group_name_H-M   'P 1'
#
loop_
_entity.id
_entity.type
_entity.pdbx_description
1 polymer ?
#
loop_
_entity_poly.entity_id
_entity_poly.type
_entity_poly.pdbx_seq_one_letter_code
_entity_poly.pdbx_strand_id
1 'polypeptide(L)'
;MQTSTIAVSRRKISHFLQVAILLVLVPLLLASCTLAESTDVPPTPVPTAAPASPTLTPLPDGATTGARIRARGYLLVGVRYDLQPFGYVTADGEVAGLGVDMGRELARRWLGDAGAVQFRQVRSDSAVEHLQAGDVDIVITALTHTQEWEAGADFSLPYFIEGHAFLVRAPDVGAIGGLAALEGRPVGVVAWTDVADTLRAAVPFTLTLQTYDRFDTAVEAMGRGEIDAVAELRHRLFWGQRLFPETAIVGQYTSAPVALAFPQDDAFFADLVNLTFQEMVADGTYADLYARWIVTELPPTVERWPGSEVPSLADAPLVASVPDTIAAIESRGRLVVALAPDRFPFAYVDAEGVPAGYEVNLVQRMAGRWLGDVAAVEFVPVPVETGREMLRNGQADLLVGALPHTRAAELDVDFSLTTYVAGEGLLIWAGTPITDVVSLHAQQVAVSEGSGSGEVLLAAAQGAGISVAVLPQPTLESALALLEGGQVIAVAGDRAALLGPAYSTPGLGVLPLRLTQVPLALALPPGDSAFRDLVNLTLQAMKVDGEFDALYTAWFDDTPPPLEMWPGVPYRSLQLQALVTP
;
A
#
# COMPACT_ATOMS: atom_id res chain seq x y z
N MET A 1 -47.98 66.67 -11.73
CA MET A 1 -47.14 67.85 -11.47
C MET A 1 -45.72 67.39 -11.31
N GLN A 2 -44.96 67.88 -12.25
CA GLN A 2 -43.52 67.62 -12.41
C GLN A 2 -42.69 68.26 -11.31
N THR A 3 -41.58 67.61 -10.92
CA THR A 3 -40.32 68.33 -10.74
C THR A 3 -39.16 67.38 -10.94
N SER A 4 -38.45 67.57 -12.00
CA SER A 4 -37.16 67.06 -12.35
C SER A 4 -36.06 67.69 -11.51
N THR A 5 -35.09 66.96 -11.04
CA THR A 5 -33.82 67.50 -10.53
C THR A 5 -32.66 66.87 -11.20
N ILE A 6 -31.86 67.73 -11.79
CA ILE A 6 -30.67 67.52 -12.60
C ILE A 6 -29.52 67.10 -11.69
N ALA A 7 -28.87 65.96 -12.00
CA ALA A 7 -27.60 65.58 -11.40
C ALA A 7 -26.41 66.03 -12.33
N VAL A 8 -25.67 67.04 -11.88
CA VAL A 8 -24.45 67.54 -12.54
C VAL A 8 -23.22 66.73 -12.12
N SER A 9 -22.50 66.30 -13.12
CA SER A 9 -21.27 65.54 -13.15
C SER A 9 -20.11 66.12 -12.30
N ARG A 10 -19.64 65.36 -11.33
CA ARG A 10 -18.41 65.59 -10.52
C ARG A 10 -17.18 64.85 -11.05
N ARG A 11 -16.99 64.71 -12.35
CA ARG A 11 -15.90 63.84 -12.91
C ARG A 11 -14.81 64.55 -13.72
N LYS A 12 -14.66 65.86 -13.59
CA LYS A 12 -13.67 66.61 -14.38
C LYS A 12 -12.66 67.48 -13.61
N ILE A 13 -12.58 67.38 -12.27
CA ILE A 13 -11.64 68.21 -11.48
C ILE A 13 -10.42 67.40 -10.94
N SER A 14 -10.44 66.07 -11.02
CA SER A 14 -9.37 65.24 -10.45
C SER A 14 -8.11 65.08 -11.30
N HIS A 15 -8.20 65.31 -12.62
CA HIS A 15 -7.04 65.08 -13.50
C HIS A 15 -6.10 66.31 -13.68
N PHE A 16 -6.58 67.53 -13.39
CA PHE A 16 -5.74 68.72 -13.47
C PHE A 16 -4.82 68.92 -12.25
N LEU A 17 -5.16 68.38 -11.09
CA LEU A 17 -4.33 68.49 -9.89
C LEU A 17 -3.19 67.44 -9.84
N GLN A 18 -3.34 66.31 -10.51
CA GLN A 18 -2.27 65.28 -10.57
C GLN A 18 -1.16 65.58 -11.57
N VAL A 19 -1.43 66.30 -12.63
CA VAL A 19 -0.43 66.69 -13.63
C VAL A 19 0.40 67.90 -13.14
N ALA A 20 -0.14 68.78 -12.29
CA ALA A 20 0.57 69.91 -11.72
C ALA A 20 1.58 69.53 -10.63
N ILE A 21 1.38 68.41 -9.92
CA ILE A 21 2.31 67.93 -8.88
C ILE A 21 3.49 67.16 -9.48
N LEU A 22 3.35 66.55 -10.68
CA LEU A 22 4.44 65.80 -11.36
C LEU A 22 5.45 66.71 -12.06
N LEU A 23 5.08 67.97 -12.41
CA LEU A 23 5.92 68.94 -13.11
C LEU A 23 6.82 69.79 -12.19
N VAL A 24 6.60 69.77 -10.86
CA VAL A 24 7.38 70.52 -9.87
C VAL A 24 8.43 69.67 -9.15
N LEU A 25 8.29 68.34 -9.15
CA LEU A 25 9.21 67.43 -8.47
C LEU A 25 10.39 66.91 -9.31
N VAL A 26 10.38 67.06 -10.61
CA VAL A 26 11.45 66.59 -11.51
C VAL A 26 12.69 67.48 -11.54
N PRO A 27 12.64 68.79 -11.34
CA PRO A 27 13.89 69.59 -11.32
C PRO A 27 14.64 69.63 -10.00
N LEU A 28 14.07 69.12 -8.89
CA LEU A 28 14.79 69.13 -7.57
C LEU A 28 15.70 67.91 -7.34
N LEU A 29 15.67 66.89 -8.20
CA LEU A 29 16.46 65.68 -8.11
C LEU A 29 17.72 65.70 -9.01
N LEU A 30 17.99 66.75 -9.76
CA LEU A 30 19.14 66.89 -10.64
C LEU A 30 20.21 67.90 -10.16
N ALA A 31 20.12 68.47 -8.94
CA ALA A 31 21.02 69.49 -8.41
C ALA A 31 21.91 69.05 -7.23
N SER A 32 22.09 67.76 -6.95
CA SER A 32 22.91 67.26 -5.86
C SER A 32 23.99 66.25 -6.32
N CYS A 33 24.67 66.54 -7.37
CA CYS A 33 25.89 65.82 -7.76
C CYS A 33 27.00 66.81 -8.07
N THR A 34 27.63 67.39 -7.04
CA THR A 34 29.02 67.82 -7.10
C THR A 34 29.56 68.01 -5.69
N LEU A 35 30.75 67.43 -5.46
CA LEU A 35 31.68 67.58 -4.30
C LEU A 35 31.40 66.66 -3.11
N ALA A 36 31.97 65.47 -3.16
CA ALA A 36 32.48 64.79 -1.98
C ALA A 36 33.97 64.46 -2.21
N GLU A 37 34.79 65.02 -1.35
CA GLU A 37 36.21 64.75 -1.28
C GLU A 37 36.48 63.27 -1.03
N SER A 38 37.51 62.74 -1.69
CA SER A 38 38.03 61.40 -1.49
C SER A 38 38.67 61.24 -0.14
N THR A 39 37.99 60.58 0.79
CA THR A 39 38.62 59.97 1.96
C THR A 39 38.99 58.52 1.57
N ASP A 40 40.28 58.21 1.64
CA ASP A 40 40.82 56.86 1.49
C ASP A 40 40.20 55.93 2.54
N VAL A 41 39.21 55.12 2.12
CA VAL A 41 38.71 53.97 2.90
C VAL A 41 39.55 52.78 2.46
N PRO A 42 40.19 52.04 3.40
CA PRO A 42 40.90 50.82 3.06
C PRO A 42 39.96 49.83 2.39
N PRO A 43 40.39 49.03 1.38
CA PRO A 43 39.53 48.11 0.64
C PRO A 43 38.90 47.08 1.61
N THR A 44 37.60 47.06 1.70
CA THR A 44 36.82 46.01 2.36
C THR A 44 37.26 44.67 1.78
N PRO A 45 37.57 43.66 2.60
CA PRO A 45 37.92 42.34 2.03
C PRO A 45 36.77 41.83 1.18
N VAL A 46 37.11 41.52 -0.06
CA VAL A 46 36.20 40.86 -1.01
C VAL A 46 35.73 39.56 -0.34
N PRO A 47 34.42 39.30 -0.18
CA PRO A 47 33.97 38.06 0.37
C PRO A 47 34.59 36.92 -0.48
N THR A 48 35.34 36.06 0.21
CA THR A 48 35.83 34.81 -0.40
C THR A 48 34.63 34.14 -1.11
N ALA A 49 34.80 33.89 -2.39
CA ALA A 49 33.76 33.23 -3.18
C ALA A 49 33.24 32.03 -2.38
N ALA A 50 31.93 31.95 -2.20
CA ALA A 50 31.29 30.76 -1.67
C ALA A 50 31.84 29.53 -2.41
N PRO A 51 32.14 28.43 -1.71
CA PRO A 51 32.61 27.23 -2.38
C PRO A 51 31.68 26.94 -3.55
N ALA A 52 32.24 26.73 -4.72
CA ALA A 52 31.49 26.40 -5.92
C ALA A 52 30.60 25.22 -5.60
N SER A 53 29.30 25.34 -5.82
CA SER A 53 28.38 24.20 -5.71
C SER A 53 28.99 23.05 -6.51
N PRO A 54 29.06 21.85 -5.96
CA PRO A 54 29.64 20.72 -6.67
C PRO A 54 28.94 20.61 -8.03
N THR A 55 29.74 20.60 -9.09
CA THR A 55 29.23 20.39 -10.46
C THR A 55 28.66 18.98 -10.46
N LEU A 56 27.34 18.84 -10.41
CA LEU A 56 26.67 17.56 -10.50
C LEU A 56 27.06 16.93 -11.84
N THR A 57 27.67 15.76 -11.79
CA THR A 57 27.90 14.96 -13.01
C THR A 57 26.52 14.66 -13.61
N PRO A 58 26.28 14.93 -14.89
CA PRO A 58 25.01 14.59 -15.51
C PRO A 58 24.74 13.09 -15.35
N LEU A 59 23.55 12.76 -14.87
CA LEU A 59 23.10 11.37 -14.80
C LEU A 59 22.79 10.85 -16.21
N PRO A 60 22.96 9.55 -16.48
CA PRO A 60 22.55 8.96 -17.74
C PRO A 60 21.02 9.06 -17.91
N ASP A 61 20.57 9.01 -19.16
CA ASP A 61 19.15 8.84 -19.46
C ASP A 61 18.68 7.49 -18.86
N GLY A 62 17.51 7.47 -18.28
CA GLY A 62 16.99 6.27 -17.58
C GLY A 62 17.61 6.03 -16.19
N ALA A 63 18.23 7.05 -15.58
CA ALA A 63 18.71 6.95 -14.22
C ALA A 63 17.58 6.60 -13.24
N THR A 64 17.84 5.67 -12.32
CA THR A 64 16.90 5.25 -11.28
C THR A 64 16.49 6.43 -10.39
N THR A 65 15.34 6.30 -9.74
CA THR A 65 14.84 7.31 -8.80
C THR A 65 15.81 7.50 -7.64
N GLY A 66 16.33 6.38 -7.09
CA GLY A 66 17.34 6.42 -6.04
C GLY A 66 18.62 7.15 -6.45
N ALA A 67 19.11 6.93 -7.69
CA ALA A 67 20.27 7.64 -8.21
C ALA A 67 20.02 9.15 -8.37
N ARG A 68 18.81 9.54 -8.82
CA ARG A 68 18.40 10.95 -8.93
C ARG A 68 18.36 11.64 -7.57
N ILE A 69 17.73 11.01 -6.56
CA ILE A 69 17.65 11.52 -5.19
C ILE A 69 19.06 11.69 -4.62
N ARG A 70 19.90 10.67 -4.73
CA ARG A 70 21.29 10.72 -4.24
C ARG A 70 22.10 11.83 -4.88
N ALA A 71 22.04 11.98 -6.19
CA ALA A 71 22.77 13.03 -6.92
C ALA A 71 22.31 14.44 -6.54
N ARG A 72 21.01 14.61 -6.29
CA ARG A 72 20.39 15.88 -5.94
C ARG A 72 20.52 16.23 -4.47
N GLY A 73 20.59 15.21 -3.57
CA GLY A 73 20.70 15.36 -2.14
C GLY A 73 19.40 15.73 -1.42
N TYR A 74 18.26 15.62 -2.07
CA TYR A 74 16.94 15.82 -1.46
C TYR A 74 15.86 15.00 -2.19
N LEU A 75 14.78 14.71 -1.49
CA LEU A 75 13.60 14.00 -1.99
C LEU A 75 12.57 14.99 -2.55
N LEU A 76 11.98 14.70 -3.71
CA LEU A 76 10.85 15.45 -4.26
C LEU A 76 9.55 14.69 -4.00
N VAL A 77 8.66 15.25 -3.19
CA VAL A 77 7.41 14.62 -2.78
C VAL A 77 6.21 15.38 -3.33
N GLY A 78 5.38 14.70 -4.09
CA GLY A 78 4.07 15.20 -4.51
C GLY A 78 3.06 15.05 -3.37
N VAL A 79 2.44 16.17 -2.94
CA VAL A 79 1.39 16.18 -1.92
C VAL A 79 0.24 17.09 -2.33
N ARG A 80 -0.95 16.87 -1.77
CA ARG A 80 -2.06 17.82 -1.88
C ARG A 80 -1.81 19.03 -0.98
N TYR A 81 -2.34 20.20 -1.40
CA TYR A 81 -2.31 21.43 -0.61
C TYR A 81 -3.70 21.83 -0.10
N ASP A 82 -4.70 20.99 -0.36
CA ASP A 82 -6.12 21.25 -0.11
C ASP A 82 -6.88 20.05 0.46
N LEU A 83 -6.18 18.99 0.91
CA LEU A 83 -6.79 17.74 1.36
C LEU A 83 -6.37 17.37 2.78
N GLN A 84 -7.14 17.83 3.76
CA GLN A 84 -6.98 17.42 5.16
C GLN A 84 -7.51 16.01 5.39
N PRO A 85 -6.81 15.16 6.20
CA PRO A 85 -5.60 15.45 6.98
C PRO A 85 -4.28 15.10 6.25
N PHE A 86 -4.29 14.77 4.95
CA PHE A 86 -3.13 14.24 4.22
C PHE A 86 -2.12 15.31 3.81
N GLY A 87 -2.60 16.41 3.20
CA GLY A 87 -1.75 17.53 2.80
C GLY A 87 -2.57 18.79 2.56
N TYR A 88 -2.22 19.87 3.25
CA TYR A 88 -2.93 21.15 3.14
C TYR A 88 -2.02 22.29 3.56
N VAL A 89 -2.41 23.52 3.18
CA VAL A 89 -1.72 24.73 3.61
C VAL A 89 -2.37 25.23 4.90
N THR A 90 -1.56 25.44 5.93
CA THR A 90 -1.98 26.02 7.22
C THR A 90 -2.25 27.52 7.10
N ALA A 91 -2.85 28.12 8.13
CA ALA A 91 -3.09 29.57 8.19
C ALA A 91 -1.79 30.40 8.11
N ASP A 92 -0.67 29.82 8.52
CA ASP A 92 0.67 30.45 8.48
C ASP A 92 1.37 30.27 7.13
N GLY A 93 0.72 29.59 6.16
CA GLY A 93 1.24 29.35 4.82
C GLY A 93 2.15 28.13 4.70
N GLU A 94 2.31 27.33 5.75
CA GLU A 94 3.13 26.11 5.75
C GLU A 94 2.33 24.91 5.23
N VAL A 95 3.02 23.98 4.54
CA VAL A 95 2.41 22.72 4.12
C VAL A 95 2.51 21.70 5.24
N ALA A 96 1.38 21.12 5.63
CA ALA A 96 1.26 20.16 6.72
C ALA A 96 0.32 19.01 6.36
N GLY A 97 0.40 17.89 7.08
CA GLY A 97 -0.44 16.72 6.90
C GLY A 97 0.33 15.41 7.05
N LEU A 98 -0.41 14.29 7.08
CA LEU A 98 0.18 12.95 7.20
C LEU A 98 1.19 12.69 6.09
N GLY A 99 0.86 13.00 4.82
CA GLY A 99 1.77 12.80 3.69
C GLY A 99 3.04 13.67 3.76
N VAL A 100 2.92 14.88 4.33
CA VAL A 100 4.08 15.76 4.56
C VAL A 100 5.00 15.19 5.63
N ASP A 101 4.44 14.72 6.74
CA ASP A 101 5.23 14.13 7.82
C ASP A 101 5.86 12.79 7.39
N MET A 102 5.16 11.97 6.61
CA MET A 102 5.73 10.76 6.00
C MET A 102 6.90 11.11 5.06
N GLY A 103 6.74 12.10 4.18
CA GLY A 103 7.81 12.54 3.29
C GLY A 103 9.06 13.03 4.03
N ARG A 104 8.88 13.76 5.14
CA ARG A 104 9.98 14.17 6.03
C ARG A 104 10.67 12.98 6.70
N GLU A 105 9.90 11.98 7.11
CA GLU A 105 10.43 10.77 7.72
C GLU A 105 11.22 9.92 6.73
N LEU A 106 10.73 9.77 5.48
CA LEU A 106 11.47 9.12 4.41
C LEU A 106 12.81 9.83 4.14
N ALA A 107 12.80 11.16 4.01
CA ALA A 107 14.03 11.95 3.83
C ALA A 107 14.99 11.78 5.01
N ARG A 108 14.50 11.77 6.25
CA ARG A 108 15.30 11.52 7.44
C ARG A 108 16.00 10.15 7.40
N ARG A 109 15.27 9.10 6.99
CA ARG A 109 15.82 7.73 6.92
C ARG A 109 16.81 7.57 5.77
N TRP A 110 16.50 8.10 4.60
CA TRP A 110 17.30 7.90 3.38
C TRP A 110 18.48 8.84 3.26
N LEU A 111 18.34 10.08 3.73
CA LEU A 111 19.32 11.17 3.57
C LEU A 111 19.90 11.67 4.90
N GLY A 112 19.41 11.17 6.03
CA GLY A 112 19.85 11.57 7.36
C GLY A 112 19.31 12.91 7.85
N ASP A 113 18.47 13.60 7.06
CA ASP A 113 17.92 14.91 7.38
C ASP A 113 16.44 15.00 6.95
N ALA A 114 15.54 15.22 7.90
CA ALA A 114 14.12 15.44 7.63
C ALA A 114 13.84 16.72 6.82
N GLY A 115 14.79 17.65 6.76
CA GLY A 115 14.72 18.86 5.94
C GLY A 115 15.16 18.63 4.48
N ALA A 116 15.79 17.50 4.17
CA ALA A 116 16.23 17.15 2.81
C ALA A 116 15.05 16.67 1.94
N VAL A 117 13.96 17.44 1.92
CA VAL A 117 12.74 17.17 1.18
C VAL A 117 12.15 18.45 0.61
N GLN A 118 11.63 18.39 -0.61
CA GLN A 118 10.84 19.46 -1.21
C GLN A 118 9.47 18.95 -1.57
N PHE A 119 8.44 19.68 -1.17
CA PHE A 119 7.07 19.34 -1.47
C PHE A 119 6.58 20.09 -2.72
N ARG A 120 5.87 19.37 -3.58
CA ARG A 120 5.21 19.92 -4.75
C ARG A 120 3.72 19.64 -4.66
N GLN A 121 2.92 20.65 -5.03
CA GLN A 121 1.48 20.44 -5.11
C GLN A 121 1.19 19.51 -6.29
N VAL A 122 0.53 18.39 -6.00
CA VAL A 122 0.10 17.39 -6.98
C VAL A 122 -1.36 17.06 -6.72
N ARG A 123 -2.18 17.08 -7.77
CA ARG A 123 -3.57 16.61 -7.71
C ARG A 123 -3.61 15.11 -8.02
N SER A 124 -4.61 14.41 -7.50
CA SER A 124 -4.74 12.97 -7.72
C SER A 124 -4.86 12.61 -9.21
N ASP A 125 -5.55 13.45 -9.99
CA ASP A 125 -5.77 13.26 -11.42
C ASP A 125 -4.52 13.49 -12.31
N SER A 126 -3.47 14.12 -11.78
CA SER A 126 -2.20 14.37 -12.48
C SER A 126 -1.00 13.73 -11.79
N ALA A 127 -1.23 12.90 -10.77
CA ALA A 127 -0.16 12.30 -9.97
C ALA A 127 0.81 11.46 -10.83
N VAL A 128 0.27 10.60 -11.67
CA VAL A 128 1.04 9.71 -12.55
C VAL A 128 1.83 10.52 -13.60
N GLU A 129 1.25 11.58 -14.17
CA GLU A 129 1.93 12.46 -15.12
C GLU A 129 3.18 13.13 -14.50
N HIS A 130 3.07 13.59 -13.24
CA HIS A 130 4.20 14.18 -12.52
C HIS A 130 5.30 13.17 -12.18
N LEU A 131 4.93 11.92 -11.87
CA LEU A 131 5.90 10.82 -11.67
C LEU A 131 6.64 10.49 -12.97
N GLN A 132 5.91 10.31 -14.07
CA GLN A 132 6.47 10.00 -15.39
C GLN A 132 7.35 11.13 -15.95
N ALA A 133 6.99 12.39 -15.67
CA ALA A 133 7.81 13.54 -16.03
C ALA A 133 9.08 13.71 -15.17
N GLY A 134 9.18 12.98 -14.05
CA GLY A 134 10.25 13.14 -13.07
C GLY A 134 10.17 14.45 -12.27
N ASP A 135 9.01 15.09 -12.24
CA ASP A 135 8.74 16.30 -11.45
C ASP A 135 8.72 16.01 -9.94
N VAL A 136 8.38 14.80 -9.58
CA VAL A 136 8.41 14.24 -8.22
C VAL A 136 8.98 12.83 -8.25
N ASP A 137 9.56 12.40 -7.14
CA ASP A 137 10.10 11.04 -6.98
C ASP A 137 9.04 10.08 -6.43
N ILE A 138 8.16 10.62 -5.61
CA ILE A 138 7.10 9.86 -4.92
C ILE A 138 5.91 10.77 -4.69
N VAL A 139 4.71 10.21 -4.75
CA VAL A 139 3.45 10.91 -4.45
C VAL A 139 2.86 10.35 -3.15
N ILE A 140 2.62 11.22 -2.18
CA ILE A 140 2.01 10.90 -0.89
C ILE A 140 0.76 11.78 -0.71
N THR A 141 -0.26 11.43 -1.46
CA THR A 141 -1.57 12.12 -1.39
C THR A 141 -2.62 11.09 -1.01
N ALA A 142 -3.80 11.35 -0.67
CA ALA A 142 -4.81 10.29 -0.51
C ALA A 142 -5.14 9.63 -1.89
N LEU A 143 -4.12 9.17 -2.59
CA LEU A 143 -4.27 8.51 -3.88
C LEU A 143 -4.71 7.07 -3.65
N THR A 144 -5.92 6.78 -4.06
CA THR A 144 -6.44 5.41 -4.03
C THR A 144 -5.67 4.56 -5.04
N HIS A 145 -5.16 3.43 -4.59
CA HIS A 145 -4.55 2.43 -5.45
C HIS A 145 -5.65 1.77 -6.28
N THR A 146 -5.70 2.06 -7.56
CA THR A 146 -6.70 1.52 -8.49
C THR A 146 -6.03 0.77 -9.63
N GLN A 147 -6.78 -0.12 -10.27
CA GLN A 147 -6.27 -0.90 -11.39
C GLN A 147 -5.83 -0.03 -12.57
N GLU A 148 -6.45 1.14 -12.77
CA GLU A 148 -6.07 2.05 -13.86
C GLU A 148 -4.75 2.78 -13.58
N TRP A 149 -4.47 3.11 -12.31
CA TRP A 149 -3.24 3.81 -11.95
C TRP A 149 -2.00 2.95 -12.04
N GLU A 150 -2.14 1.62 -11.90
CA GLU A 150 -1.05 0.65 -12.14
C GLU A 150 -0.49 0.73 -13.56
N ALA A 151 -1.26 1.26 -14.52
CA ALA A 151 -0.77 1.46 -15.89
C ALA A 151 0.40 2.46 -16.01
N GLY A 152 0.66 3.25 -15.00
CA GLY A 152 1.65 4.33 -15.12
C GLY A 152 2.43 4.66 -13.86
N ALA A 153 2.17 3.99 -12.75
CA ALA A 153 2.89 4.14 -11.49
C ALA A 153 2.82 2.84 -10.69
N ASP A 154 3.88 2.52 -9.96
CA ASP A 154 3.88 1.48 -8.94
C ASP A 154 3.36 2.02 -7.60
N PHE A 155 2.86 1.13 -6.76
CA PHE A 155 2.31 1.49 -5.47
C PHE A 155 2.96 0.70 -4.33
N SER A 156 3.08 1.35 -3.17
CA SER A 156 3.52 0.71 -1.94
C SER A 156 2.43 -0.13 -1.30
N LEU A 157 2.78 -0.84 -0.24
CA LEU A 157 1.79 -1.32 0.73
C LEU A 157 0.90 -0.14 1.20
N PRO A 158 -0.40 -0.38 1.43
CA PRO A 158 -1.32 0.70 1.78
C PRO A 158 -1.01 1.29 3.16
N TYR A 159 -0.96 2.62 3.23
CA TYR A 159 -0.81 3.36 4.48
C TYR A 159 -2.13 3.89 5.04
N PHE A 160 -3.21 3.82 4.27
CA PHE A 160 -4.55 4.20 4.69
C PHE A 160 -5.57 3.36 3.93
N ILE A 161 -6.71 3.09 4.54
CA ILE A 161 -7.85 2.46 3.86
C ILE A 161 -8.93 3.51 3.73
N GLU A 162 -9.14 3.98 2.51
CA GLU A 162 -10.23 4.88 2.18
C GLU A 162 -11.53 4.08 2.04
N GLY A 163 -12.64 4.77 2.06
CA GLY A 163 -13.95 4.19 1.83
C GLY A 163 -15.06 5.15 2.25
N HIS A 164 -16.27 4.80 1.90
CA HIS A 164 -17.45 5.52 2.30
C HIS A 164 -17.96 5.00 3.64
N ALA A 165 -18.34 5.90 4.52
CA ALA A 165 -18.89 5.60 5.83
C ALA A 165 -19.93 6.68 6.23
N PHE A 166 -20.42 6.61 7.44
CA PHE A 166 -21.42 7.54 7.95
C PHE A 166 -20.88 8.29 9.17
N LEU A 167 -21.10 9.59 9.21
CA LEU A 167 -21.03 10.39 10.43
C LEU A 167 -22.43 10.43 11.05
N VAL A 168 -22.52 10.11 12.34
CA VAL A 168 -23.75 10.16 13.11
C VAL A 168 -23.52 10.91 14.42
N ARG A 169 -24.59 11.37 15.08
CA ARG A 169 -24.48 11.89 16.44
C ARG A 169 -24.02 10.75 17.38
N ALA A 170 -23.11 11.02 18.30
CA ALA A 170 -22.57 10.01 19.21
C ALA A 170 -23.64 9.17 19.96
N PRO A 171 -24.78 9.73 20.42
CA PRO A 171 -25.85 8.95 21.02
C PRO A 171 -26.54 7.95 20.06
N ASP A 172 -26.45 8.17 18.75
CA ASP A 172 -27.16 7.38 17.74
C ASP A 172 -26.36 6.17 17.23
N VAL A 173 -25.11 5.99 17.68
CA VAL A 173 -24.21 4.89 17.26
C VAL A 173 -24.85 3.51 17.42
N GLY A 174 -25.58 3.28 18.53
CA GLY A 174 -26.26 2.01 18.75
C GLY A 174 -27.47 1.77 17.84
N ALA A 175 -28.03 2.83 17.25
CA ALA A 175 -29.20 2.76 16.37
C ALA A 175 -28.82 2.78 14.89
N ILE A 176 -27.63 3.34 14.53
CA ILE A 176 -27.15 3.50 13.17
C ILE A 176 -25.75 2.93 13.09
N GLY A 177 -25.64 1.59 13.03
CA GLY A 177 -24.34 0.90 12.96
C GLY A 177 -23.88 0.55 11.54
N GLY A 178 -24.69 0.79 10.50
CA GLY A 178 -24.36 0.45 9.12
C GLY A 178 -25.51 0.63 8.14
N LEU A 179 -25.31 0.18 6.90
CA LEU A 179 -26.23 0.37 5.77
C LEU A 179 -27.68 0.00 6.07
N ALA A 180 -27.92 -1.19 6.64
CA ALA A 180 -29.27 -1.69 6.90
C ALA A 180 -30.08 -0.77 7.86
N ALA A 181 -29.38 -0.06 8.74
CA ALA A 181 -30.04 0.85 9.70
C ALA A 181 -30.48 2.17 9.06
N LEU A 182 -30.19 2.42 7.79
CA LEU A 182 -30.58 3.64 7.07
C LEU A 182 -31.95 3.55 6.41
N GLU A 183 -32.57 2.38 6.39
CA GLU A 183 -33.90 2.22 5.79
C GLU A 183 -34.91 3.17 6.46
N GLY A 184 -35.55 4.00 5.65
CA GLY A 184 -36.51 5.00 6.09
C GLY A 184 -35.93 6.23 6.82
N ARG A 185 -34.61 6.36 6.93
CA ARG A 185 -33.94 7.49 7.57
C ARG A 185 -33.43 8.49 6.54
N PRO A 186 -33.52 9.82 6.84
CA PRO A 186 -32.91 10.84 5.99
C PRO A 186 -31.40 10.87 6.17
N VAL A 187 -30.66 10.74 5.04
CA VAL A 187 -29.19 10.75 4.98
C VAL A 187 -28.73 11.95 4.15
N GLY A 188 -27.83 12.73 4.71
CA GLY A 188 -27.16 13.84 4.02
C GLY A 188 -26.02 13.33 3.14
N VAL A 189 -25.92 13.89 1.94
CA VAL A 189 -24.80 13.67 1.01
C VAL A 189 -24.32 15.02 0.48
N VAL A 190 -23.04 15.11 0.14
CA VAL A 190 -22.48 16.34 -0.43
C VAL A 190 -22.63 16.31 -1.96
N ALA A 191 -23.05 17.45 -2.53
CA ALA A 191 -23.15 17.62 -3.97
C ALA A 191 -21.78 17.42 -4.65
N TRP A 192 -21.80 16.99 -5.91
CA TRP A 192 -20.61 16.84 -6.76
C TRP A 192 -19.61 15.77 -6.29
N THR A 193 -20.07 14.84 -5.45
CA THR A 193 -19.34 13.62 -5.06
C THR A 193 -20.06 12.38 -5.60
N ASP A 194 -19.36 11.26 -5.66
CA ASP A 194 -19.90 9.96 -6.05
C ASP A 194 -20.68 9.25 -4.92
N VAL A 195 -20.66 9.85 -3.72
CA VAL A 195 -21.21 9.27 -2.49
C VAL A 195 -22.67 8.85 -2.65
N ALA A 196 -23.49 9.69 -3.29
CA ALA A 196 -24.91 9.40 -3.47
C ALA A 196 -25.16 8.17 -4.35
N ASP A 197 -24.38 8.02 -5.42
CA ASP A 197 -24.51 6.91 -6.36
C ASP A 197 -23.92 5.62 -5.78
N THR A 198 -22.77 5.71 -5.13
CA THR A 198 -22.14 4.58 -4.42
C THR A 198 -23.06 4.07 -3.32
N LEU A 199 -23.69 4.97 -2.55
CA LEU A 199 -24.62 4.59 -1.49
C LEU A 199 -25.89 3.93 -2.04
N ARG A 200 -26.45 4.44 -3.15
CA ARG A 200 -27.59 3.81 -3.81
C ARG A 200 -27.29 2.42 -4.33
N ALA A 201 -26.08 2.21 -4.87
CA ALA A 201 -25.65 0.90 -5.35
C ALA A 201 -25.42 -0.10 -4.21
N ALA A 202 -25.08 0.36 -3.01
CA ALA A 202 -24.75 -0.48 -1.86
C ALA A 202 -25.98 -1.05 -1.11
N VAL A 203 -27.21 -0.55 -1.37
CA VAL A 203 -28.39 -0.96 -0.62
C VAL A 203 -29.51 -1.49 -1.56
N PRO A 204 -30.30 -2.49 -1.11
CA PRO A 204 -31.41 -3.04 -1.88
C PRO A 204 -32.73 -2.26 -1.70
N PHE A 205 -32.75 -1.19 -0.91
CA PHE A 205 -33.93 -0.38 -0.57
C PHE A 205 -33.78 1.08 -1.01
N THR A 206 -34.90 1.80 -1.04
CA THR A 206 -34.90 3.22 -1.43
C THR A 206 -34.40 4.09 -0.26
N LEU A 207 -33.41 4.93 -0.56
CA LEU A 207 -32.84 5.90 0.39
C LEU A 207 -33.56 7.25 0.32
N THR A 208 -33.71 7.89 1.48
CA THR A 208 -34.11 9.29 1.57
C THR A 208 -32.87 10.17 1.66
N LEU A 209 -32.36 10.63 0.50
CA LEU A 209 -31.15 11.45 0.43
C LEU A 209 -31.48 12.92 0.40
N GLN A 210 -30.77 13.71 1.22
CA GLN A 210 -30.77 15.18 1.19
C GLN A 210 -29.39 15.66 0.75
N THR A 211 -29.35 16.44 -0.32
CA THR A 211 -28.08 16.94 -0.89
C THR A 211 -27.73 18.29 -0.34
N TYR A 212 -26.50 18.47 0.09
CA TYR A 212 -25.93 19.70 0.61
C TYR A 212 -24.76 20.16 -0.26
N ASP A 213 -24.58 21.48 -0.39
CA ASP A 213 -23.46 22.04 -1.16
C ASP A 213 -22.10 21.87 -0.43
N ARG A 214 -22.14 21.71 0.89
CA ARG A 214 -20.94 21.63 1.74
C ARG A 214 -21.12 20.60 2.84
N PHE A 215 -20.01 19.97 3.23
CA PHE A 215 -19.97 18.97 4.29
C PHE A 215 -20.39 19.53 5.66
N ASP A 216 -19.89 20.73 6.03
CA ASP A 216 -20.21 21.37 7.29
C ASP A 216 -21.71 21.65 7.44
N THR A 217 -22.37 22.10 6.36
CA THR A 217 -23.83 22.34 6.37
C THR A 217 -24.65 21.06 6.52
N ALA A 218 -24.18 19.95 5.97
CA ALA A 218 -24.78 18.63 6.20
C ALA A 218 -24.65 18.19 7.67
N VAL A 219 -23.44 18.37 8.27
CA VAL A 219 -23.20 18.04 9.68
C VAL A 219 -24.04 18.91 10.61
N GLU A 220 -24.18 20.22 10.34
CA GLU A 220 -25.07 21.10 11.10
C GLU A 220 -26.55 20.68 11.01
N ALA A 221 -27.00 20.26 9.81
CA ALA A 221 -28.37 19.74 9.64
C ALA A 221 -28.58 18.44 10.45
N MET A 222 -27.58 17.57 10.51
CA MET A 222 -27.61 16.40 11.38
C MET A 222 -27.66 16.79 12.86
N GLY A 223 -26.89 17.80 13.28
CA GLY A 223 -26.93 18.33 14.64
C GLY A 223 -28.31 18.88 15.02
N ARG A 224 -29.05 19.49 14.07
CA ARG A 224 -30.43 19.96 14.26
C ARG A 224 -31.48 18.83 14.18
N GLY A 225 -31.11 17.61 13.85
CA GLY A 225 -32.02 16.47 13.69
C GLY A 225 -32.83 16.49 12.39
N GLU A 226 -32.43 17.26 11.38
CA GLU A 226 -33.06 17.28 10.05
C GLU A 226 -32.72 16.04 9.23
N ILE A 227 -31.53 15.46 9.47
CA ILE A 227 -31.06 14.21 8.95
C ILE A 227 -30.45 13.35 10.08
N ASP A 228 -30.40 12.04 9.87
CA ASP A 228 -29.91 11.10 10.88
C ASP A 228 -28.43 10.77 10.73
N ALA A 229 -27.91 10.82 9.50
CA ALA A 229 -26.51 10.55 9.19
C ALA A 229 -26.01 11.42 8.04
N VAL A 230 -24.70 11.62 7.94
CA VAL A 230 -24.02 12.17 6.76
C VAL A 230 -23.14 11.08 6.17
N ALA A 231 -23.36 10.72 4.90
CA ALA A 231 -22.50 9.80 4.17
C ALA A 231 -21.41 10.60 3.44
N GLU A 232 -20.14 10.16 3.59
CA GLU A 232 -18.99 10.79 2.93
C GLU A 232 -17.78 9.83 2.95
N LEU A 233 -16.71 10.21 2.27
CA LEU A 233 -15.41 9.55 2.35
C LEU A 233 -14.82 9.65 3.76
N ARG A 234 -14.20 8.57 4.24
CA ARG A 234 -13.69 8.46 5.62
C ARG A 234 -12.73 9.58 5.99
N HIS A 235 -11.80 9.96 5.13
CA HIS A 235 -10.88 11.05 5.44
C HIS A 235 -11.59 12.37 5.76
N ARG A 236 -12.68 12.67 5.04
CA ARG A 236 -13.49 13.86 5.33
C ARG A 236 -14.27 13.73 6.63
N LEU A 237 -14.76 12.51 6.93
CA LEU A 237 -15.44 12.23 8.19
C LEU A 237 -14.50 12.38 9.39
N PHE A 238 -13.24 11.94 9.31
CA PHE A 238 -12.24 12.16 10.37
C PHE A 238 -11.99 13.63 10.62
N TRP A 239 -11.85 14.41 9.56
CA TRP A 239 -11.72 15.85 9.70
C TRP A 239 -12.98 16.48 10.28
N GLY A 240 -14.16 16.04 9.83
CA GLY A 240 -15.46 16.47 10.36
C GLY A 240 -15.62 16.16 11.83
N GLN A 241 -15.27 14.97 12.27
CA GLN A 241 -15.33 14.57 13.68
C GLN A 241 -14.39 15.42 14.56
N ARG A 242 -13.26 15.86 14.03
CA ARG A 242 -12.36 16.79 14.73
C ARG A 242 -13.00 18.18 14.95
N LEU A 243 -13.83 18.62 14.00
CA LEU A 243 -14.58 19.89 14.10
C LEU A 243 -15.87 19.76 14.93
N PHE A 244 -16.47 18.55 14.93
CA PHE A 244 -17.73 18.23 15.63
C PHE A 244 -17.50 16.99 16.53
N PRO A 245 -16.87 17.17 17.72
CA PRO A 245 -16.46 16.04 18.57
C PRO A 245 -17.61 15.20 19.13
N GLU A 246 -18.85 15.70 19.10
CA GLU A 246 -20.07 15.00 19.52
C GLU A 246 -20.61 14.02 18.47
N THR A 247 -19.84 13.74 17.42
CA THR A 247 -20.17 12.82 16.35
C THR A 247 -19.32 11.55 16.41
N ALA A 248 -19.77 10.51 15.73
CA ALA A 248 -19.05 9.25 15.57
C ALA A 248 -19.11 8.76 14.12
N ILE A 249 -18.05 8.14 13.66
CA ILE A 249 -17.98 7.47 12.35
C ILE A 249 -18.40 6.01 12.53
N VAL A 250 -19.34 5.56 11.69
CA VAL A 250 -19.88 4.20 11.75
C VAL A 250 -20.09 3.64 10.34
N GLY A 251 -20.18 2.32 10.22
CA GLY A 251 -20.75 1.64 9.06
C GLY A 251 -20.01 1.89 7.75
N GLN A 252 -18.69 1.67 7.72
CA GLN A 252 -17.95 1.68 6.45
C GLN A 252 -18.53 0.64 5.50
N TYR A 253 -18.87 1.04 4.26
CA TYR A 253 -19.52 0.18 3.26
C TYR A 253 -18.76 0.02 1.95
N THR A 254 -17.68 0.77 1.74
CA THR A 254 -16.69 0.52 0.69
C THR A 254 -15.30 0.50 1.31
N SER A 255 -14.34 -0.07 0.60
CA SER A 255 -12.95 -0.14 1.04
C SER A 255 -12.05 -0.04 -0.18
N ALA A 256 -11.06 0.82 -0.10
CA ALA A 256 -10.07 0.99 -1.14
C ALA A 256 -8.70 1.33 -0.52
N PRO A 257 -7.62 0.63 -0.91
CA PRO A 257 -6.30 0.93 -0.39
C PRO A 257 -5.82 2.29 -0.90
N VAL A 258 -5.14 3.03 -0.03
CA VAL A 258 -4.42 4.27 -0.35
C VAL A 258 -2.95 4.02 -0.08
N ALA A 259 -2.13 4.21 -1.10
CA ALA A 259 -0.72 3.87 -1.08
C ALA A 259 0.16 5.03 -1.56
N LEU A 260 1.46 4.89 -1.35
CA LEU A 260 2.47 5.78 -1.92
C LEU A 260 2.64 5.39 -3.39
N ALA A 261 2.59 6.36 -4.31
CA ALA A 261 2.84 6.08 -5.72
C ALA A 261 4.24 6.54 -6.13
N PHE A 262 4.91 5.76 -6.97
CA PHE A 262 6.26 6.02 -7.46
C PHE A 262 6.45 5.49 -8.89
N PRO A 263 7.57 5.85 -9.58
CA PRO A 263 7.79 5.40 -10.95
C PRO A 263 7.86 3.89 -11.08
N GLN A 264 7.28 3.36 -12.15
CA GLN A 264 7.36 1.94 -12.52
C GLN A 264 8.79 1.51 -12.89
N ASP A 265 9.02 0.21 -12.92
CA ASP A 265 10.23 -0.43 -13.43
C ASP A 265 11.52 -0.04 -12.68
N ASP A 266 11.41 0.37 -11.42
CA ASP A 266 12.53 0.70 -10.52
C ASP A 266 12.45 -0.17 -9.26
N ALA A 267 12.79 -1.48 -9.39
CA ALA A 267 12.76 -2.45 -8.31
C ALA A 267 13.45 -1.95 -7.05
N PHE A 268 14.65 -1.39 -7.19
CA PHE A 268 15.39 -0.86 -6.05
C PHE A 268 14.61 0.23 -5.29
N PHE A 269 13.93 1.12 -6.02
CA PHE A 269 13.16 2.18 -5.38
C PHE A 269 11.87 1.65 -4.77
N ALA A 270 11.22 0.68 -5.39
CA ALA A 270 10.07 -0.03 -4.83
C ALA A 270 10.43 -0.71 -3.50
N ASP A 271 11.56 -1.44 -3.46
CA ASP A 271 12.09 -2.06 -2.25
C ASP A 271 12.42 -1.03 -1.18
N LEU A 272 13.12 0.05 -1.56
CA LEU A 272 13.47 1.12 -0.62
C LEU A 272 12.22 1.72 0.02
N VAL A 273 11.17 1.99 -0.75
CA VAL A 273 9.89 2.53 -0.25
C VAL A 273 9.21 1.54 0.68
N ASN A 274 8.96 0.30 0.20
CA ASN A 274 8.20 -0.70 0.95
C ASN A 274 8.94 -1.15 2.22
N LEU A 275 10.23 -1.43 2.13
CA LEU A 275 11.00 -1.90 3.28
C LEU A 275 11.23 -0.79 4.31
N THR A 276 11.36 0.48 3.89
CA THR A 276 11.34 1.62 4.82
C THR A 276 9.98 1.76 5.51
N PHE A 277 8.89 1.59 4.77
CA PHE A 277 7.55 1.63 5.37
C PHE A 277 7.33 0.46 6.35
N GLN A 278 7.77 -0.75 6.02
CA GLN A 278 7.79 -1.90 6.93
C GLN A 278 8.58 -1.61 8.22
N GLU A 279 9.71 -0.91 8.10
CA GLU A 279 10.51 -0.50 9.26
C GLU A 279 9.74 0.51 10.12
N MET A 280 9.11 1.53 9.51
CA MET A 280 8.28 2.51 10.22
C MET A 280 7.10 1.86 10.95
N VAL A 281 6.52 0.81 10.39
CA VAL A 281 5.47 0.00 11.05
C VAL A 281 6.04 -0.79 12.22
N ALA A 282 7.23 -1.36 12.07
CA ALA A 282 7.85 -2.21 13.08
C ALA A 282 8.33 -1.43 14.32
N ASP A 283 8.88 -0.23 14.13
CA ASP A 283 9.40 0.62 15.21
C ASP A 283 8.35 1.56 15.82
N GLY A 284 7.12 1.55 15.30
CA GLY A 284 6.01 2.37 15.79
C GLY A 284 5.93 3.79 15.22
N THR A 285 6.92 4.23 14.44
CA THR A 285 6.92 5.58 13.84
C THR A 285 5.67 5.85 13.01
N TYR A 286 5.25 4.86 12.20
CA TYR A 286 4.04 5.00 11.40
C TYR A 286 2.79 5.17 12.27
N ALA A 287 2.66 4.41 13.36
CA ALA A 287 1.52 4.53 14.28
C ALA A 287 1.47 5.92 14.93
N ASP A 288 2.64 6.47 15.32
CA ASP A 288 2.74 7.80 15.91
C ASP A 288 2.36 8.91 14.90
N LEU A 289 2.82 8.78 13.64
CA LEU A 289 2.45 9.71 12.57
C LEU A 289 0.94 9.64 12.28
N TYR A 290 0.41 8.43 12.18
CA TYR A 290 -1.02 8.20 11.93
C TYR A 290 -1.89 8.80 13.05
N ALA A 291 -1.59 8.50 14.31
CA ALA A 291 -2.33 9.00 15.47
C ALA A 291 -2.30 10.53 15.61
N ARG A 292 -1.26 11.19 15.12
CA ARG A 292 -1.18 12.67 15.11
C ARG A 292 -2.24 13.30 14.22
N TRP A 293 -2.55 12.65 13.10
CA TRP A 293 -3.44 13.20 12.08
C TRP A 293 -4.83 12.56 12.10
N ILE A 294 -4.92 11.28 12.43
CA ILE A 294 -6.14 10.48 12.48
C ILE A 294 -6.31 9.96 13.91
N VAL A 295 -6.92 10.78 14.76
CA VAL A 295 -6.95 10.55 16.22
C VAL A 295 -8.01 9.56 16.69
N THR A 296 -8.95 9.17 15.83
CA THR A 296 -10.15 8.43 16.21
C THR A 296 -10.13 6.96 15.86
N GLU A 297 -9.10 6.51 15.15
CA GLU A 297 -8.89 5.10 14.84
C GLU A 297 -7.41 4.71 14.85
N LEU A 298 -7.17 3.41 14.90
CA LEU A 298 -5.84 2.84 14.73
C LEU A 298 -5.46 2.80 13.24
N PRO A 299 -4.16 2.83 12.92
CA PRO A 299 -3.71 2.62 11.55
C PRO A 299 -4.19 1.26 11.03
N PRO A 300 -4.41 1.12 9.70
CA PRO A 300 -4.72 -0.17 9.11
C PRO A 300 -3.62 -1.19 9.39
N THR A 301 -4.02 -2.45 9.44
CA THR A 301 -3.05 -3.54 9.52
C THR A 301 -2.31 -3.63 8.19
N VAL A 302 -1.01 -3.39 8.24
CA VAL A 302 -0.11 -3.55 7.10
C VAL A 302 0.41 -4.98 7.09
N GLU A 303 0.41 -5.63 5.93
CA GLU A 303 1.05 -6.94 5.77
C GLU A 303 2.53 -6.84 6.17
N ARG A 304 3.00 -7.78 6.97
CA ARG A 304 4.38 -7.78 7.48
C ARG A 304 5.20 -8.86 6.83
N TRP A 305 6.32 -8.47 6.26
CA TRP A 305 7.31 -9.38 5.72
C TRP A 305 8.38 -9.67 6.78
N PRO A 306 8.65 -10.94 7.09
CA PRO A 306 9.70 -11.30 8.03
C PRO A 306 11.07 -10.78 7.59
N GLY A 307 11.92 -10.41 8.57
CA GLY A 307 13.25 -9.87 8.34
C GLY A 307 13.41 -8.44 8.85
N SER A 308 14.60 -7.90 8.67
CA SER A 308 14.96 -6.54 9.10
C SER A 308 15.70 -5.76 8.02
N GLU A 309 15.86 -6.33 6.83
CA GLU A 309 16.57 -5.77 5.71
C GLU A 309 15.85 -4.52 5.20
N VAL A 310 16.62 -3.45 4.97
CA VAL A 310 16.20 -2.22 4.29
C VAL A 310 17.38 -1.78 3.44
N PRO A 311 17.23 -1.57 2.13
CA PRO A 311 18.33 -1.14 1.27
C PRO A 311 18.77 0.28 1.62
N SER A 312 20.04 0.58 1.38
CA SER A 312 20.56 1.93 1.54
C SER A 312 20.41 2.72 0.22
N LEU A 313 19.93 3.95 0.30
CA LEU A 313 19.91 4.84 -0.87
C LEU A 313 21.29 4.98 -1.54
N ALA A 314 22.39 4.80 -0.76
CA ALA A 314 23.76 4.82 -1.29
C ALA A 314 24.02 3.70 -2.31
N ASP A 315 23.31 2.58 -2.21
CA ASP A 315 23.46 1.40 -3.06
C ASP A 315 22.59 1.46 -4.32
N ALA A 316 21.80 2.53 -4.52
CA ALA A 316 20.93 2.70 -5.67
C ALA A 316 21.71 2.54 -6.99
N PRO A 317 21.29 1.64 -7.89
CA PRO A 317 21.92 1.48 -9.21
C PRO A 317 21.74 2.74 -10.03
N LEU A 318 22.65 2.99 -10.96
CA LEU A 318 22.54 4.16 -11.84
C LEU A 318 21.40 4.02 -12.84
N VAL A 319 21.19 2.81 -13.37
CA VAL A 319 20.17 2.48 -14.36
C VAL A 319 19.47 1.20 -13.93
N ALA A 320 18.16 1.14 -14.09
CA ALA A 320 17.40 -0.08 -13.86
C ALA A 320 17.57 -1.07 -15.02
N SER A 321 17.50 -2.36 -14.73
CA SER A 321 17.36 -3.41 -15.74
C SER A 321 15.91 -3.88 -15.72
N VAL A 322 15.18 -3.65 -16.79
CA VAL A 322 13.76 -3.98 -16.89
C VAL A 322 13.59 -5.15 -17.83
N PRO A 323 13.18 -6.33 -17.37
CA PRO A 323 12.81 -7.43 -18.26
C PRO A 323 11.48 -7.13 -18.96
N ASP A 324 11.23 -7.78 -20.10
CA ASP A 324 9.92 -7.77 -20.78
C ASP A 324 9.39 -9.20 -20.82
N THR A 325 8.92 -9.67 -19.68
CA THR A 325 8.45 -11.04 -19.51
C THR A 325 7.19 -11.32 -20.34
N ILE A 326 6.31 -10.33 -20.49
CA ILE A 326 5.10 -10.47 -21.30
C ILE A 326 5.46 -10.76 -22.76
N ALA A 327 6.32 -9.96 -23.37
CA ALA A 327 6.77 -10.19 -24.76
C ALA A 327 7.49 -11.54 -24.91
N ALA A 328 8.26 -11.98 -23.90
CA ALA A 328 8.90 -13.29 -23.91
C ALA A 328 7.87 -14.44 -23.89
N ILE A 329 6.82 -14.34 -23.06
CA ILE A 329 5.72 -15.32 -22.99
C ILE A 329 4.95 -15.35 -24.32
N GLU A 330 4.60 -14.20 -24.88
CA GLU A 330 3.92 -14.08 -26.16
C GLU A 330 4.71 -14.73 -27.29
N SER A 331 6.01 -14.44 -27.34
CA SER A 331 6.91 -15.01 -28.36
C SER A 331 7.04 -16.54 -28.29
N ARG A 332 7.02 -17.10 -27.08
CA ARG A 332 7.14 -18.55 -26.84
C ARG A 332 5.79 -19.28 -26.93
N GLY A 333 4.69 -18.57 -26.71
CA GLY A 333 3.35 -19.14 -26.60
C GLY A 333 3.16 -20.03 -25.35
N ARG A 334 4.00 -19.90 -24.34
CA ARG A 334 3.89 -20.65 -23.07
C ARG A 334 4.62 -19.92 -21.94
N LEU A 335 4.21 -20.24 -20.71
CA LEU A 335 4.91 -19.88 -19.47
C LEU A 335 6.05 -20.85 -19.20
N VAL A 336 7.18 -20.34 -18.68
CA VAL A 336 8.26 -21.14 -18.10
C VAL A 336 8.29 -20.88 -16.61
N VAL A 337 8.05 -21.92 -15.81
CA VAL A 337 7.87 -21.82 -14.36
C VAL A 337 8.91 -22.68 -13.65
N ALA A 338 9.81 -22.04 -12.92
CA ALA A 338 10.69 -22.74 -11.99
C ALA A 338 9.83 -23.29 -10.83
N LEU A 339 10.04 -24.53 -10.44
CA LEU A 339 9.24 -25.23 -9.46
C LEU A 339 10.15 -25.87 -8.40
N ALA A 340 9.96 -25.50 -7.12
CA ALA A 340 10.59 -26.22 -6.01
C ALA A 340 9.86 -27.56 -5.79
N PRO A 341 10.50 -28.72 -6.07
CA PRO A 341 9.78 -29.98 -6.30
C PRO A 341 9.36 -30.73 -5.03
N ASP A 342 9.64 -30.19 -3.85
CA ASP A 342 9.50 -30.86 -2.53
C ASP A 342 8.56 -30.10 -1.57
N ARG A 343 7.70 -29.22 -2.08
CA ARG A 343 6.83 -28.33 -1.28
C ARG A 343 5.37 -28.75 -1.29
N PHE A 344 5.10 -30.02 -0.96
CA PHE A 344 3.71 -30.48 -0.80
C PHE A 344 2.98 -29.71 0.31
N PRO A 345 1.72 -29.28 0.11
CA PRO A 345 0.84 -29.46 -1.04
C PRO A 345 0.90 -28.34 -2.09
N PHE A 346 1.86 -27.40 -2.00
CA PHE A 346 1.93 -26.19 -2.83
C PHE A 346 2.50 -26.47 -4.23
N ALA A 347 3.71 -26.99 -4.29
CA ALA A 347 4.40 -27.37 -5.52
C ALA A 347 5.28 -28.58 -5.27
N TYR A 348 5.09 -29.64 -6.02
CA TYR A 348 5.86 -30.88 -5.90
C TYR A 348 5.84 -31.66 -7.20
N VAL A 349 6.73 -32.64 -7.29
CA VAL A 349 6.70 -33.62 -8.37
C VAL A 349 6.19 -34.94 -7.79
N ASP A 350 5.12 -35.49 -8.40
CA ASP A 350 4.53 -36.73 -7.94
C ASP A 350 5.40 -37.98 -8.25
N ALA A 351 4.91 -39.15 -7.88
CA ALA A 351 5.63 -40.40 -8.07
C ALA A 351 5.83 -40.78 -9.56
N GLU A 352 5.00 -40.25 -10.43
CA GLU A 352 5.03 -40.41 -11.89
C GLU A 352 5.92 -39.35 -12.56
N GLY A 353 6.49 -38.42 -11.82
CA GLY A 353 7.35 -37.36 -12.33
C GLY A 353 6.57 -36.13 -12.85
N VAL A 354 5.29 -36.00 -12.50
CA VAL A 354 4.43 -34.91 -12.97
C VAL A 354 4.36 -33.79 -11.94
N PRO A 355 4.53 -32.52 -12.34
CA PRO A 355 4.30 -31.36 -11.47
C PRO A 355 2.85 -31.29 -10.96
N ALA A 356 2.69 -31.13 -9.65
CA ALA A 356 1.40 -31.08 -8.98
C ALA A 356 1.41 -30.11 -7.79
N GLY A 357 0.24 -29.69 -7.32
CA GLY A 357 0.09 -28.85 -6.13
C GLY A 357 -0.81 -27.63 -6.37
N TYR A 358 -1.09 -26.92 -5.28
CA TYR A 358 -1.92 -25.72 -5.28
C TYR A 358 -1.40 -24.66 -6.24
N GLU A 359 -0.11 -24.27 -6.11
CA GLU A 359 0.49 -23.24 -6.94
C GLU A 359 0.66 -23.68 -8.40
N VAL A 360 0.89 -24.99 -8.64
CA VAL A 360 0.88 -25.55 -10.00
C VAL A 360 -0.48 -25.35 -10.67
N ASN A 361 -1.56 -25.67 -9.96
CA ASN A 361 -2.92 -25.45 -10.48
C ASN A 361 -3.22 -23.95 -10.66
N LEU A 362 -2.76 -23.10 -9.73
CA LEU A 362 -2.95 -21.65 -9.82
C LEU A 362 -2.33 -21.09 -11.11
N VAL A 363 -1.07 -21.45 -11.39
CA VAL A 363 -0.35 -21.02 -12.61
C VAL A 363 -0.97 -21.59 -13.87
N GLN A 364 -1.44 -22.83 -13.84
CA GLN A 364 -2.17 -23.42 -14.98
C GLN A 364 -3.47 -22.64 -15.30
N ARG A 365 -4.19 -22.15 -14.26
CA ARG A 365 -5.37 -21.28 -14.45
C ARG A 365 -4.99 -19.93 -15.06
N MET A 366 -3.87 -19.35 -14.60
CA MET A 366 -3.33 -18.12 -15.21
C MET A 366 -3.00 -18.34 -16.70
N ALA A 367 -2.30 -19.40 -17.03
CA ALA A 367 -1.99 -19.74 -18.43
C ALA A 367 -3.26 -19.92 -19.28
N GLY A 368 -4.29 -20.58 -18.73
CA GLY A 368 -5.60 -20.70 -19.39
C GLY A 368 -6.24 -19.35 -19.69
N ARG A 369 -6.11 -18.38 -18.79
CA ARG A 369 -6.63 -17.02 -18.98
C ARG A 369 -5.81 -16.20 -19.97
N TRP A 370 -4.49 -16.35 -19.96
CA TRP A 370 -3.59 -15.54 -20.79
C TRP A 370 -3.41 -16.10 -22.20
N LEU A 371 -3.25 -17.44 -22.31
CA LEU A 371 -2.89 -18.13 -23.55
C LEU A 371 -4.01 -19.01 -24.11
N GLY A 372 -5.15 -19.10 -23.39
CA GLY A 372 -6.27 -19.94 -23.80
C GLY A 372 -6.08 -21.44 -23.55
N ASP A 373 -4.94 -21.85 -22.99
CA ASP A 373 -4.63 -23.26 -22.73
C ASP A 373 -3.96 -23.43 -21.35
N VAL A 374 -4.59 -24.15 -20.45
CA VAL A 374 -4.04 -24.48 -19.12
C VAL A 374 -2.76 -25.33 -19.19
N ALA A 375 -2.53 -26.01 -20.31
CA ALA A 375 -1.33 -26.82 -20.55
C ALA A 375 -0.16 -26.02 -21.15
N ALA A 376 -0.36 -24.73 -21.48
CA ALA A 376 0.68 -23.88 -22.02
C ALA A 376 1.67 -23.42 -20.92
N VAL A 377 2.15 -24.35 -20.09
CA VAL A 377 3.12 -24.15 -19.02
C VAL A 377 4.21 -25.21 -19.08
N GLU A 378 5.45 -24.76 -19.05
CA GLU A 378 6.63 -25.61 -18.89
C GLU A 378 7.12 -25.47 -17.45
N PHE A 379 6.95 -26.51 -16.62
CA PHE A 379 7.50 -26.55 -15.27
C PHE A 379 8.91 -27.11 -15.28
N VAL A 380 9.85 -26.38 -14.64
CA VAL A 380 11.26 -26.75 -14.51
C VAL A 380 11.55 -27.03 -13.04
N PRO A 381 11.60 -28.30 -12.61
CA PRO A 381 11.92 -28.65 -11.22
C PRO A 381 13.36 -28.27 -10.87
N VAL A 382 13.54 -27.35 -9.93
CA VAL A 382 14.84 -26.84 -9.48
C VAL A 382 14.78 -26.42 -8.00
N PRO A 383 15.92 -26.38 -7.30
CA PRO A 383 15.98 -25.74 -5.98
C PRO A 383 15.57 -24.26 -6.05
N VAL A 384 15.02 -23.72 -4.94
CA VAL A 384 14.55 -22.32 -4.86
C VAL A 384 15.61 -21.31 -5.32
N GLU A 385 16.86 -21.48 -4.87
CA GLU A 385 17.95 -20.56 -5.21
C GLU A 385 18.26 -20.56 -6.72
N THR A 386 18.23 -21.73 -7.35
CA THR A 386 18.36 -21.84 -8.82
C THR A 386 17.17 -21.19 -9.51
N GLY A 387 15.95 -21.36 -8.98
CA GLY A 387 14.75 -20.72 -9.50
C GLY A 387 14.84 -19.18 -9.46
N ARG A 388 15.36 -18.62 -8.38
CA ARG A 388 15.61 -17.16 -8.28
C ARG A 388 16.64 -16.68 -9.30
N GLU A 389 17.73 -17.44 -9.49
CA GLU A 389 18.70 -17.12 -10.55
C GLU A 389 18.06 -17.16 -11.94
N MET A 390 17.18 -18.13 -12.20
CA MET A 390 16.46 -18.24 -13.47
C MET A 390 15.55 -17.02 -13.71
N LEU A 391 14.85 -16.52 -12.67
CA LEU A 391 14.05 -15.29 -12.76
C LEU A 391 14.91 -14.08 -13.14
N ARG A 392 16.01 -13.84 -12.41
CA ARG A 392 16.92 -12.71 -12.69
C ARG A 392 17.55 -12.75 -14.07
N ASN A 393 17.74 -13.95 -14.62
CA ASN A 393 18.36 -14.16 -15.94
C ASN A 393 17.34 -14.28 -17.09
N GLY A 394 16.02 -14.12 -16.81
CA GLY A 394 14.96 -14.27 -17.81
C GLY A 394 14.81 -15.70 -18.37
N GLN A 395 15.24 -16.71 -17.59
CA GLN A 395 15.13 -18.12 -17.94
C GLN A 395 13.85 -18.76 -17.42
N ALA A 396 13.19 -18.12 -16.46
CA ALA A 396 11.86 -18.47 -15.98
C ALA A 396 11.03 -17.18 -15.82
N ASP A 397 9.72 -17.31 -15.95
CA ASP A 397 8.77 -16.21 -15.79
C ASP A 397 8.23 -16.15 -14.35
N LEU A 398 8.10 -17.30 -13.71
CA LEU A 398 7.60 -17.47 -12.35
C LEU A 398 8.44 -18.48 -11.59
N LEU A 399 8.51 -18.34 -10.26
CA LEU A 399 9.00 -19.39 -9.36
C LEU A 399 7.89 -19.69 -8.35
N VAL A 400 7.59 -20.99 -8.19
CA VAL A 400 6.60 -21.54 -7.26
C VAL A 400 7.22 -22.54 -6.29
N GLY A 401 6.69 -22.63 -5.07
CA GLY A 401 7.20 -23.56 -4.06
C GLY A 401 7.01 -23.10 -2.63
N ALA A 402 5.83 -22.57 -2.29
CA ALA A 402 5.52 -22.05 -0.95
C ALA A 402 6.57 -21.02 -0.48
N LEU A 403 6.82 -20.02 -1.30
CA LEU A 403 7.91 -19.07 -1.09
C LEU A 403 7.51 -18.03 -0.05
N PRO A 404 8.23 -17.93 1.08
CA PRO A 404 7.98 -16.88 2.05
C PRO A 404 8.35 -15.50 1.46
N HIS A 405 7.40 -14.59 1.47
CA HIS A 405 7.64 -13.19 1.14
C HIS A 405 8.34 -12.54 2.35
N THR A 406 9.65 -12.45 2.29
CA THR A 406 10.50 -11.88 3.34
C THR A 406 11.23 -10.67 2.80
N ARG A 407 11.67 -9.78 3.70
CA ARG A 407 12.43 -8.58 3.31
C ARG A 407 13.72 -8.91 2.56
N ALA A 408 14.40 -9.99 2.97
CA ALA A 408 15.60 -10.44 2.27
C ALA A 408 15.29 -11.01 0.87
N ALA A 409 14.15 -11.69 0.71
CA ALA A 409 13.76 -12.26 -0.57
C ALA A 409 13.31 -11.17 -1.57
N GLU A 410 12.63 -10.13 -1.08
CA GLU A 410 12.18 -8.97 -1.85
C GLU A 410 13.36 -8.25 -2.53
N LEU A 411 14.52 -8.16 -1.87
CA LEU A 411 15.73 -7.57 -2.45
C LEU A 411 16.35 -8.37 -3.61
N ASP A 412 15.85 -9.57 -3.88
CA ASP A 412 16.39 -10.50 -4.87
C ASP A 412 15.43 -10.76 -6.03
N VAL A 413 14.12 -10.82 -5.75
CA VAL A 413 13.03 -11.07 -6.70
C VAL A 413 11.77 -10.35 -6.23
N ASP A 414 10.91 -9.93 -7.15
CA ASP A 414 9.60 -9.36 -6.83
C ASP A 414 8.61 -10.48 -6.43
N PHE A 415 7.51 -10.09 -5.78
CA PHE A 415 6.46 -11.02 -5.38
C PHE A 415 5.07 -10.55 -5.85
N SER A 416 4.20 -11.52 -6.06
CA SER A 416 2.78 -11.31 -6.29
C SER A 416 2.06 -10.92 -4.99
N LEU A 417 0.77 -10.61 -5.08
CA LEU A 417 -0.12 -10.62 -3.93
C LEU A 417 -0.06 -11.97 -3.21
N THR A 418 -0.24 -11.93 -1.88
CA THR A 418 -0.18 -13.13 -1.02
C THR A 418 -1.23 -14.16 -1.41
N THR A 419 -0.79 -15.36 -1.77
CA THR A 419 -1.66 -16.47 -2.17
C THR A 419 -1.99 -17.43 -1.04
N TYR A 420 -1.18 -17.43 0.03
CA TYR A 420 -1.38 -18.22 1.24
C TYR A 420 -0.73 -17.52 2.43
N VAL A 421 -1.33 -17.63 3.62
CA VAL A 421 -0.70 -17.17 4.87
C VAL A 421 -0.27 -18.37 5.68
N ALA A 422 1.04 -18.59 5.73
CA ALA A 422 1.70 -19.57 6.58
C ALA A 422 2.02 -18.98 7.96
N GLY A 423 3.03 -19.50 8.59
CA GLY A 423 3.52 -19.15 9.93
C GLY A 423 3.35 -20.32 10.88
N GLU A 424 3.68 -20.11 12.14
CA GLU A 424 3.61 -21.15 13.14
C GLU A 424 2.16 -21.51 13.49
N GLY A 425 1.89 -22.82 13.57
CA GLY A 425 0.58 -23.38 13.87
C GLY A 425 0.67 -24.67 14.65
N LEU A 426 -0.47 -25.34 14.79
CA LEU A 426 -0.61 -26.58 15.57
C LEU A 426 -1.25 -27.66 14.72
N LEU A 427 -0.64 -28.85 14.72
CA LEU A 427 -1.21 -30.09 14.20
C LEU A 427 -1.76 -30.91 15.37
N ILE A 428 -2.99 -31.36 15.27
CA ILE A 428 -3.71 -32.10 16.30
C ILE A 428 -4.52 -33.25 15.70
N TRP A 429 -4.95 -34.19 16.53
CA TRP A 429 -6.01 -35.14 16.19
C TRP A 429 -7.38 -34.45 16.12
N ALA A 430 -8.19 -34.80 15.15
CA ALA A 430 -9.57 -34.36 15.05
C ALA A 430 -10.35 -34.71 16.31
N GLY A 431 -11.13 -33.76 16.82
CA GLY A 431 -11.87 -33.91 18.06
C GLY A 431 -11.07 -33.61 19.34
N THR A 432 -9.78 -33.25 19.21
CA THR A 432 -9.01 -32.70 20.34
C THR A 432 -9.63 -31.36 20.78
N PRO A 433 -9.83 -31.09 22.10
CA PRO A 433 -10.48 -29.86 22.56
C PRO A 433 -9.51 -28.66 22.60
N ILE A 434 -8.71 -28.48 21.55
CA ILE A 434 -7.81 -27.36 21.36
C ILE A 434 -8.37 -26.48 20.25
N THR A 435 -8.69 -25.24 20.57
CA THR A 435 -9.26 -24.26 19.63
C THR A 435 -8.47 -22.96 19.57
N ASP A 436 -7.69 -22.68 20.61
CA ASP A 436 -6.90 -21.46 20.77
C ASP A 436 -5.67 -21.72 21.64
N VAL A 437 -4.85 -20.68 21.85
CA VAL A 437 -3.64 -20.77 22.69
C VAL A 437 -4.00 -21.05 24.14
N VAL A 438 -5.13 -20.52 24.66
CA VAL A 438 -5.52 -20.68 26.07
C VAL A 438 -5.84 -22.14 26.41
N SER A 439 -6.40 -22.89 25.47
CA SER A 439 -6.72 -24.32 25.61
C SER A 439 -5.47 -25.22 25.70
N LEU A 440 -4.26 -24.69 25.45
CA LEU A 440 -3.00 -25.39 25.67
C LEU A 440 -2.50 -25.34 27.12
N HIS A 441 -3.23 -24.69 28.03
CA HIS A 441 -2.81 -24.59 29.45
C HIS A 441 -2.51 -25.95 30.07
N ALA A 442 -1.31 -26.09 30.65
CA ALA A 442 -0.80 -27.33 31.26
C ALA A 442 -0.68 -28.53 30.30
N GLN A 443 -0.73 -28.31 28.98
CA GLN A 443 -0.56 -29.36 27.98
C GLN A 443 0.91 -29.53 27.56
N GLN A 444 1.21 -30.68 26.93
CA GLN A 444 2.49 -30.98 26.33
C GLN A 444 2.39 -30.85 24.79
N VAL A 445 3.30 -30.11 24.19
CA VAL A 445 3.35 -29.86 22.74
C VAL A 445 4.76 -30.20 22.24
N ALA A 446 4.86 -31.03 21.22
CA ALA A 446 6.14 -31.34 20.59
C ALA A 446 6.50 -30.31 19.52
N VAL A 447 7.80 -30.07 19.34
CA VAL A 447 8.37 -29.18 18.33
C VAL A 447 9.63 -29.81 17.74
N SER A 448 9.99 -29.44 16.50
CA SER A 448 11.33 -29.77 15.95
C SER A 448 12.40 -28.88 16.58
N GLU A 449 13.55 -29.45 16.94
CA GLU A 449 14.70 -28.69 17.43
C GLU A 449 15.20 -27.73 16.35
N GLY A 450 15.54 -26.50 16.75
CA GLY A 450 16.08 -25.48 15.87
C GLY A 450 15.08 -24.84 14.89
N SER A 451 13.78 -25.23 14.95
CA SER A 451 12.75 -24.63 14.09
C SER A 451 12.29 -23.24 14.53
N GLY A 452 12.58 -22.82 15.78
CA GLY A 452 12.01 -21.59 16.38
C GLY A 452 10.56 -21.74 16.87
N SER A 453 9.86 -22.81 16.49
CA SER A 453 8.44 -23.03 16.83
C SER A 453 8.18 -23.08 18.33
N GLY A 454 9.15 -23.61 19.09
CA GLY A 454 9.07 -23.66 20.56
C GLY A 454 9.10 -22.29 21.19
N GLU A 455 9.94 -21.39 20.69
CA GLU A 455 10.06 -20.00 21.16
C GLU A 455 8.78 -19.21 20.86
N VAL A 456 8.24 -19.36 19.66
CA VAL A 456 6.98 -18.71 19.24
C VAL A 456 5.83 -19.21 20.11
N LEU A 457 5.72 -20.52 20.35
CA LEU A 457 4.68 -21.11 21.19
C LEU A 457 4.77 -20.60 22.63
N LEU A 458 5.98 -20.54 23.21
CA LEU A 458 6.20 -20.03 24.56
C LEU A 458 5.86 -18.56 24.68
N ALA A 459 6.22 -17.74 23.69
CA ALA A 459 5.85 -16.32 23.63
C ALA A 459 4.33 -16.12 23.56
N ALA A 460 3.63 -16.90 22.73
CA ALA A 460 2.18 -16.87 22.63
C ALA A 460 1.51 -17.29 23.95
N ALA A 461 2.01 -18.35 24.59
CA ALA A 461 1.53 -18.82 25.89
C ALA A 461 1.73 -17.77 26.99
N GLN A 462 2.89 -17.12 27.03
CA GLN A 462 3.17 -16.02 27.96
C GLN A 462 2.21 -14.83 27.74
N GLY A 463 1.98 -14.45 26.49
CA GLY A 463 1.02 -13.38 26.14
C GLY A 463 -0.41 -13.71 26.58
N ALA A 464 -0.79 -14.99 26.53
CA ALA A 464 -2.09 -15.49 27.00
C ALA A 464 -2.15 -15.77 28.51
N GLY A 465 -1.06 -15.60 29.26
CA GLY A 465 -1.00 -15.85 30.70
C GLY A 465 -1.13 -17.33 31.10
N ILE A 466 -0.72 -18.26 30.23
CA ILE A 466 -0.78 -19.70 30.44
C ILE A 466 0.62 -20.33 30.50
N SER A 467 0.68 -21.60 30.98
CA SER A 467 1.88 -22.42 30.89
C SER A 467 1.66 -23.57 29.92
N VAL A 468 2.65 -23.86 29.08
CA VAL A 468 2.69 -25.00 28.15
C VAL A 468 4.03 -25.70 28.30
N ALA A 469 4.06 -27.03 28.24
CA ALA A 469 5.30 -27.81 28.23
C ALA A 469 5.72 -28.09 26.80
N VAL A 470 6.83 -27.52 26.37
CA VAL A 470 7.42 -27.75 25.04
C VAL A 470 8.38 -28.93 25.11
N LEU A 471 8.21 -29.92 24.22
CA LEU A 471 9.05 -31.12 24.09
C LEU A 471 9.83 -31.07 22.76
N PRO A 472 11.08 -30.59 22.75
CA PRO A 472 11.89 -30.59 21.56
C PRO A 472 12.20 -32.01 21.06
N GLN A 473 12.13 -32.21 19.75
CA GLN A 473 12.41 -33.47 19.06
C GLN A 473 13.39 -33.22 17.92
N PRO A 474 14.30 -34.14 17.62
CA PRO A 474 15.31 -33.96 16.57
C PRO A 474 14.73 -33.61 15.17
N THR A 475 13.55 -34.15 14.86
CA THR A 475 12.88 -33.94 13.57
C THR A 475 11.37 -33.79 13.73
N LEU A 476 10.70 -33.24 12.71
CA LEU A 476 9.24 -33.20 12.64
C LEU A 476 8.65 -34.62 12.72
N GLU A 477 9.26 -35.60 12.06
CA GLU A 477 8.81 -36.99 12.08
C GLU A 477 8.80 -37.56 13.51
N SER A 478 9.84 -37.30 14.32
CA SER A 478 9.88 -37.73 15.71
C SER A 478 8.87 -36.99 16.59
N ALA A 479 8.57 -35.71 16.30
CA ALA A 479 7.49 -34.98 16.98
C ALA A 479 6.12 -35.56 16.63
N LEU A 480 5.89 -35.94 15.37
CA LEU A 480 4.67 -36.62 14.93
C LEU A 480 4.46 -37.95 15.61
N ALA A 481 5.52 -38.75 15.77
CA ALA A 481 5.45 -40.04 16.48
C ALA A 481 4.96 -39.88 17.93
N LEU A 482 5.31 -38.78 18.62
CA LEU A 482 4.78 -38.49 19.96
C LEU A 482 3.28 -38.15 19.93
N LEU A 483 2.83 -37.41 18.91
CA LEU A 483 1.42 -37.09 18.73
C LEU A 483 0.60 -38.34 18.41
N GLU A 484 1.07 -39.19 17.52
CA GLU A 484 0.47 -40.46 17.14
C GLU A 484 0.43 -41.43 18.33
N GLY A 485 1.47 -41.43 19.16
CA GLY A 485 1.54 -42.20 20.40
C GLY A 485 0.73 -41.65 21.58
N GLY A 486 0.06 -40.52 21.39
CA GLY A 486 -0.74 -39.87 22.45
C GLY A 486 0.09 -39.31 23.61
N GLN A 487 1.38 -39.08 23.42
CA GLN A 487 2.28 -38.54 24.44
C GLN A 487 2.24 -37.01 24.51
N VAL A 488 1.81 -36.36 23.43
CA VAL A 488 1.58 -34.92 23.34
C VAL A 488 0.19 -34.63 22.77
N ILE A 489 -0.34 -33.44 23.06
CA ILE A 489 -1.67 -33.04 22.58
C ILE A 489 -1.61 -32.46 21.17
N ALA A 490 -0.46 -31.90 20.80
CA ALA A 490 -0.22 -31.22 19.54
C ALA A 490 1.26 -31.28 19.14
N VAL A 491 1.52 -31.03 17.84
CA VAL A 491 2.83 -30.65 17.31
C VAL A 491 2.75 -29.20 16.85
N ALA A 492 3.64 -28.34 17.33
CA ALA A 492 3.78 -26.98 16.81
C ALA A 492 4.89 -26.92 15.75
N GLY A 493 4.62 -26.19 14.67
CA GLY A 493 5.53 -26.06 13.56
C GLY A 493 5.01 -25.11 12.48
N ASP A 494 5.81 -24.89 11.44
CA ASP A 494 5.37 -24.16 10.27
C ASP A 494 4.14 -24.82 9.63
N ARG A 495 3.06 -24.07 9.44
CA ARG A 495 1.78 -24.60 8.93
C ARG A 495 1.92 -25.24 7.56
N ALA A 496 2.75 -24.68 6.68
CA ALA A 496 2.97 -25.25 5.36
C ALA A 496 3.63 -26.65 5.46
N ALA A 497 4.59 -26.80 6.38
CA ALA A 497 5.22 -28.10 6.65
C ALA A 497 4.29 -29.10 7.33
N LEU A 498 3.37 -28.63 8.19
CA LEU A 498 2.40 -29.48 8.90
C LEU A 498 1.28 -30.03 8.00
N LEU A 499 1.02 -29.39 6.85
CA LEU A 499 -0.01 -29.86 5.91
C LEU A 499 0.30 -31.24 5.34
N GLY A 500 1.57 -31.55 5.04
CA GLY A 500 1.96 -32.86 4.52
C GLY A 500 1.52 -34.03 5.43
N PRO A 501 1.93 -34.03 6.71
CA PRO A 501 1.43 -35.00 7.70
C PRO A 501 -0.10 -35.03 7.85
N ALA A 502 -0.76 -33.87 7.85
CA ALA A 502 -2.23 -33.79 7.93
C ALA A 502 -2.91 -34.50 6.75
N TYR A 503 -2.38 -34.35 5.54
CA TYR A 503 -2.88 -35.06 4.36
C TYR A 503 -2.60 -36.57 4.39
N SER A 504 -1.45 -36.94 4.91
CA SER A 504 -0.98 -38.35 4.85
C SER A 504 -1.61 -39.21 5.95
N THR A 505 -2.07 -38.61 7.07
CA THR A 505 -2.58 -39.34 8.23
C THR A 505 -4.04 -38.99 8.47
N PRO A 506 -5.00 -39.86 8.13
CA PRO A 506 -6.42 -39.60 8.37
C PRO A 506 -6.71 -39.30 9.84
N GLY A 507 -7.39 -38.18 10.11
CA GLY A 507 -7.72 -37.74 11.44
C GLY A 507 -6.75 -36.73 12.05
N LEU A 508 -5.59 -36.47 11.46
CA LEU A 508 -4.78 -35.30 11.78
C LEU A 508 -5.29 -34.07 11.04
N GLY A 509 -5.20 -32.90 11.67
CA GLY A 509 -5.57 -31.63 11.05
C GLY A 509 -4.76 -30.47 11.61
N VAL A 510 -4.44 -29.51 10.75
CA VAL A 510 -3.81 -28.24 11.15
C VAL A 510 -4.90 -27.29 11.61
N LEU A 511 -4.79 -26.80 12.85
CA LEU A 511 -5.76 -25.84 13.37
C LEU A 511 -5.77 -24.54 12.53
N PRO A 512 -6.93 -23.86 12.40
CA PRO A 512 -7.00 -22.54 11.78
C PRO A 512 -6.20 -21.47 12.54
N LEU A 513 -5.84 -21.75 13.79
CA LEU A 513 -5.01 -20.89 14.64
C LEU A 513 -3.63 -20.66 14.03
N ARG A 514 -3.23 -19.39 13.94
CA ARG A 514 -1.89 -18.97 13.54
C ARG A 514 -1.23 -18.23 14.69
N LEU A 515 -0.08 -18.73 15.15
CA LEU A 515 0.72 -18.09 16.20
C LEU A 515 1.57 -16.95 15.62
N THR A 516 1.96 -17.07 14.35
CA THR A 516 2.61 -16.04 13.55
C THR A 516 1.97 -15.99 12.16
N GLN A 517 2.29 -14.98 11.38
CA GLN A 517 1.85 -14.85 9.99
C GLN A 517 3.07 -14.66 9.09
N VAL A 518 3.18 -15.49 8.07
CA VAL A 518 4.20 -15.42 7.03
C VAL A 518 3.47 -15.47 5.69
N PRO A 519 3.43 -14.38 4.93
CA PRO A 519 2.83 -14.40 3.61
C PRO A 519 3.65 -15.29 2.67
N LEU A 520 2.97 -16.12 1.88
CA LEU A 520 3.54 -16.87 0.77
C LEU A 520 2.98 -16.30 -0.53
N ALA A 521 3.86 -16.10 -1.51
CA ALA A 521 3.51 -15.51 -2.79
C ALA A 521 4.28 -16.17 -3.93
N LEU A 522 3.88 -15.91 -5.17
CA LEU A 522 4.62 -16.32 -6.35
C LEU A 522 5.78 -15.34 -6.55
N ALA A 523 7.00 -15.84 -6.79
CA ALA A 523 8.12 -14.96 -7.09
C ALA A 523 8.21 -14.66 -8.59
N LEU A 524 8.60 -13.44 -8.91
CA LEU A 524 8.58 -12.77 -10.21
C LEU A 524 9.97 -12.21 -10.55
N PRO A 525 10.27 -11.97 -11.84
CA PRO A 525 11.46 -11.21 -12.23
C PRO A 525 11.46 -9.83 -11.59
N PRO A 526 12.59 -9.36 -11.02
CA PRO A 526 12.65 -8.07 -10.35
C PRO A 526 12.51 -6.91 -11.35
N GLY A 527 11.65 -5.93 -11.02
CA GLY A 527 11.49 -4.68 -11.77
C GLY A 527 10.68 -4.81 -13.05
N ASP A 528 9.92 -5.88 -13.25
CA ASP A 528 8.94 -6.00 -14.34
C ASP A 528 7.54 -5.63 -13.81
N SER A 529 7.28 -4.33 -13.62
CA SER A 529 6.02 -3.83 -13.10
C SER A 529 4.83 -4.31 -13.94
N ALA A 530 4.97 -4.32 -15.27
CA ALA A 530 3.93 -4.75 -16.19
C ALA A 530 3.54 -6.23 -16.00
N PHE A 531 4.51 -7.10 -15.76
CA PHE A 531 4.26 -8.52 -15.53
C PHE A 531 3.71 -8.76 -14.12
N ARG A 532 4.23 -8.07 -13.10
CA ARG A 532 3.70 -8.13 -11.73
C ARG A 532 2.23 -7.72 -11.70
N ASP A 533 1.87 -6.64 -12.38
CA ASP A 533 0.49 -6.19 -12.50
C ASP A 533 -0.39 -7.22 -13.20
N LEU A 534 0.08 -7.83 -14.30
CA LEU A 534 -0.67 -8.88 -14.99
C LEU A 534 -0.97 -10.06 -14.05
N VAL A 535 0.00 -10.50 -13.25
CA VAL A 535 -0.17 -11.56 -12.25
C VAL A 535 -1.19 -11.14 -11.19
N ASN A 536 -1.02 -9.96 -10.59
CA ASN A 536 -1.87 -9.46 -9.51
C ASN A 536 -3.31 -9.21 -9.96
N LEU A 537 -3.51 -8.57 -11.11
CA LEU A 537 -4.84 -8.37 -11.69
C LEU A 537 -5.53 -9.71 -12.02
N THR A 538 -4.76 -10.72 -12.43
CA THR A 538 -5.30 -12.06 -12.66
C THR A 538 -5.75 -12.71 -11.36
N LEU A 539 -4.96 -12.61 -10.28
CA LEU A 539 -5.36 -13.10 -8.95
C LEU A 539 -6.63 -12.42 -8.45
N GLN A 540 -6.73 -11.10 -8.61
CA GLN A 540 -7.92 -10.33 -8.24
C GLN A 540 -9.14 -10.74 -9.08
N ALA A 541 -8.98 -10.93 -10.38
CA ALA A 541 -10.05 -11.43 -11.25
C ALA A 541 -10.52 -12.82 -10.84
N MET A 542 -9.59 -13.74 -10.53
CA MET A 542 -9.92 -15.08 -10.03
C MET A 542 -10.62 -15.03 -8.65
N LYS A 543 -10.32 -14.02 -7.84
CA LYS A 543 -11.02 -13.77 -6.56
C LYS A 543 -12.45 -13.29 -6.80
N VAL A 544 -12.66 -12.38 -7.75
CA VAL A 544 -13.99 -11.82 -8.08
C VAL A 544 -14.93 -12.90 -8.63
N ASP A 545 -14.45 -13.78 -9.50
CA ASP A 545 -15.27 -14.85 -10.08
C ASP A 545 -15.35 -16.13 -9.23
N GLY A 546 -14.65 -16.14 -8.07
CA GLY A 546 -14.67 -17.23 -7.10
C GLY A 546 -13.72 -18.39 -7.42
N GLU A 547 -12.97 -18.35 -8.52
CA GLU A 547 -12.03 -19.41 -8.90
C GLU A 547 -10.90 -19.56 -7.90
N PHE A 548 -10.35 -18.44 -7.40
CA PHE A 548 -9.32 -18.43 -6.37
C PHE A 548 -9.79 -19.12 -5.09
N ASP A 549 -10.98 -18.76 -4.60
CA ASP A 549 -11.54 -19.32 -3.37
C ASP A 549 -11.86 -20.81 -3.52
N ALA A 550 -12.41 -21.20 -4.66
CA ALA A 550 -12.71 -22.61 -4.95
C ALA A 550 -11.43 -23.46 -5.00
N LEU A 551 -10.38 -22.95 -5.65
CA LEU A 551 -9.09 -23.65 -5.73
C LEU A 551 -8.45 -23.75 -4.33
N TYR A 552 -8.43 -22.67 -3.57
CA TYR A 552 -7.88 -22.65 -2.21
C TYR A 552 -8.59 -23.64 -1.29
N THR A 553 -9.93 -23.61 -1.27
CA THR A 553 -10.75 -24.51 -0.45
C THR A 553 -10.56 -25.97 -0.84
N ALA A 554 -10.42 -26.27 -2.13
CA ALA A 554 -10.17 -27.63 -2.59
C ALA A 554 -8.84 -28.22 -2.10
N TRP A 555 -7.82 -27.37 -1.87
CA TRP A 555 -6.52 -27.80 -1.40
C TRP A 555 -6.37 -27.75 0.13
N PHE A 556 -7.01 -26.82 0.82
CA PHE A 556 -6.69 -26.54 2.23
C PHE A 556 -7.86 -26.74 3.19
N ASP A 557 -9.09 -26.89 2.68
CA ASP A 557 -10.32 -26.95 3.50
C ASP A 557 -10.36 -25.83 4.59
N ASP A 558 -9.83 -24.66 4.22
CA ASP A 558 -9.66 -23.46 5.08
C ASP A 558 -10.14 -22.22 4.32
N THR A 559 -10.33 -21.14 5.04
CA THR A 559 -10.70 -19.84 4.46
C THR A 559 -9.50 -19.22 3.74
N PRO A 560 -9.63 -18.83 2.46
CA PRO A 560 -8.56 -18.17 1.74
C PRO A 560 -8.17 -16.84 2.41
N PRO A 561 -6.91 -16.43 2.28
CA PRO A 561 -6.48 -15.14 2.80
C PRO A 561 -7.27 -14.01 2.14
N PRO A 562 -7.47 -12.88 2.85
CA PRO A 562 -7.97 -11.69 2.21
C PRO A 562 -6.95 -11.24 1.15
N LEU A 563 -7.37 -11.24 -0.12
CA LEU A 563 -6.57 -10.69 -1.20
C LEU A 563 -6.78 -9.18 -1.23
N GLU A 564 -5.70 -8.41 -1.35
CA GLU A 564 -5.83 -6.97 -1.59
C GLU A 564 -6.53 -6.74 -2.92
N MET A 565 -7.59 -5.93 -2.89
CA MET A 565 -8.43 -5.67 -4.05
C MET A 565 -8.31 -4.20 -4.44
N TRP A 566 -7.92 -3.94 -5.66
CA TRP A 566 -7.84 -2.59 -6.21
C TRP A 566 -9.13 -2.27 -6.96
N PRO A 567 -9.84 -1.19 -6.63
CA PRO A 567 -11.03 -0.80 -7.36
C PRO A 567 -10.68 -0.37 -8.79
N GLY A 568 -11.68 -0.33 -9.67
CA GLY A 568 -11.54 0.16 -11.02
C GLY A 568 -11.65 -0.91 -12.09
N VAL A 569 -11.20 -0.59 -13.30
CA VAL A 569 -11.24 -1.48 -14.48
C VAL A 569 -9.82 -1.86 -14.85
N PRO A 570 -9.52 -3.14 -15.10
CA PRO A 570 -8.20 -3.57 -15.51
C PRO A 570 -7.72 -2.79 -16.75
N TYR A 571 -6.59 -2.14 -16.67
CA TYR A 571 -6.00 -1.40 -17.80
C TYR A 571 -5.40 -2.34 -18.86
N ARG A 572 -5.07 -3.57 -18.48
CA ARG A 572 -4.69 -4.64 -19.38
C ARG A 572 -5.86 -5.61 -19.49
N SER A 573 -6.39 -5.77 -20.70
CA SER A 573 -7.27 -6.90 -20.95
C SER A 573 -6.42 -8.17 -20.80
N LEU A 574 -6.90 -9.13 -20.03
CA LEU A 574 -6.33 -10.47 -19.87
C LEU A 574 -6.36 -11.27 -21.21
N GLN A 575 -6.56 -10.61 -22.32
CA GLN A 575 -6.63 -11.18 -23.64
C GLN A 575 -5.30 -10.98 -24.37
N LEU A 576 -4.33 -11.83 -24.06
CA LEU A 576 -3.34 -12.26 -25.06
C LEU A 576 -4.04 -13.00 -26.26
N GLN A 577 -5.37 -12.96 -26.29
CA GLN A 577 -6.23 -13.62 -27.29
C GLN A 577 -6.14 -13.05 -28.71
N ALA A 578 -5.31 -12.04 -28.97
CA ALA A 578 -5.12 -11.50 -30.31
C ALA A 578 -4.24 -12.36 -31.23
N LEU A 579 -3.65 -13.45 -30.73
CA LEU A 579 -2.74 -14.29 -31.52
C LEU A 579 -3.36 -15.60 -32.04
N VAL A 580 -4.63 -15.87 -31.77
CA VAL A 580 -5.36 -16.99 -32.39
C VAL A 580 -6.34 -16.45 -33.40
N THR A 581 -5.84 -15.98 -34.52
CA THR A 581 -6.62 -15.92 -35.77
C THR A 581 -5.98 -16.87 -36.80
N PRO A 582 -6.78 -17.74 -37.44
CA PRO A 582 -6.32 -18.88 -38.22
C PRO A 582 -5.56 -18.50 -39.48
#